data_03eb16edc5170402a6184d2624ed3084
#
_entry.id   03eb16edc5170402a6184d2624ed3084
#
_cell.length_a   1.000
_cell.length_b   1.000
_cell.length_c   1.000
_cell.angle_alpha   90.00
_cell.angle_beta   90.00
_cell.angle_gamma   90.00
#
_symmetry.space_group_name_H-M   'P 1'
#
loop_
_entity.id
_entity.type
_entity.pdbx_description
1 polymer ?
#
loop_
_entity_poly.entity_id
_entity_poly.type
_entity_poly.pdbx_seq_one_letter_code
_entity_poly.pdbx_strand_id
1 'polypeptide(L)'
;MAEVDIDGVKIWYDVHGEGTEHLLQIGGAGFAHENFGFVTHLMTPHFKVIETDLRGYGNSERPEQKYSMDLWADDLKAVLDAAGISKTHVHGTSMGGMVALAFAGRHPEYIDRLILDCPMAKSDYMASCHWDVWAALAEAQGMGGRGLAQEIASKCLSRAFLDTPAGDETVGVIQGVLERNCSVPVFVGACNAMRDMDLRPYAAKVTAETLVMVGSEDCLTPIDAGPDGAGARWIHENIPGSQFYIVEGSGHTNLMEQPELSADVVIRYFQGENVSNA
;
A
#
# COMPACT_ATOMS: atom_id res chain seq x y z
N MET A 1 10.75 11.94 14.21
CA MET A 1 11.51 11.06 13.27
C MET A 1 12.48 10.20 14.05
N ALA A 2 12.46 8.91 13.84
CA ALA A 2 13.33 7.93 14.48
C ALA A 2 13.76 6.85 13.46
N GLU A 3 14.74 6.06 13.85
CA GLU A 3 15.20 4.91 13.08
C GLU A 3 15.31 3.70 14.03
N VAL A 4 15.00 2.52 13.52
CA VAL A 4 15.29 1.25 14.20
C VAL A 4 16.26 0.45 13.34
N ASP A 5 17.29 -0.16 13.98
CA ASP A 5 18.19 -1.09 13.31
C ASP A 5 17.59 -2.49 13.38
N ILE A 6 17.39 -3.09 12.21
CA ILE A 6 16.87 -4.45 12.05
C ILE A 6 17.92 -5.25 11.27
N ASP A 7 18.69 -6.05 11.97
CA ASP A 7 19.76 -6.88 11.40
C ASP A 7 20.77 -6.07 10.55
N GLY A 8 21.12 -4.87 11.02
CA GLY A 8 22.09 -3.98 10.37
C GLY A 8 21.47 -3.12 9.26
N VAL A 9 20.15 -3.07 9.12
CA VAL A 9 19.42 -2.20 8.18
C VAL A 9 18.57 -1.22 8.95
N LYS A 10 18.75 0.07 8.72
CA LYS A 10 18.00 1.12 9.38
C LYS A 10 16.67 1.36 8.69
N ILE A 11 15.60 1.24 9.44
CA ILE A 11 14.22 1.52 9.02
C ILE A 11 13.75 2.80 9.67
N TRP A 12 13.34 3.75 8.85
CA TRP A 12 12.83 5.04 9.28
C TRP A 12 11.35 4.97 9.66
N TYR A 13 10.97 5.70 10.71
CA TYR A 13 9.58 5.96 11.06
C TYR A 13 9.40 7.31 11.76
N ASP A 14 8.20 7.84 11.73
CA ASP A 14 7.78 9.01 12.49
C ASP A 14 6.39 8.79 13.10
N VAL A 15 6.15 9.38 14.28
CA VAL A 15 4.84 9.29 14.95
C VAL A 15 4.39 10.69 15.28
N HIS A 16 3.27 11.10 14.71
CA HIS A 16 2.74 12.45 14.85
C HIS A 16 1.21 12.46 14.78
N GLY A 17 0.59 13.60 15.15
CA GLY A 17 -0.87 13.77 15.18
C GLY A 17 -1.42 13.96 16.58
N GLU A 18 -2.70 14.35 16.66
CA GLU A 18 -3.36 14.80 17.90
C GLU A 18 -4.25 13.71 18.53
N GLY A 19 -4.63 12.68 17.78
CA GLY A 19 -5.48 11.59 18.26
C GLY A 19 -4.85 10.75 19.37
N THR A 20 -5.64 9.89 19.97
CA THR A 20 -5.20 8.96 21.03
C THR A 20 -4.88 7.57 20.49
N GLU A 21 -5.54 7.16 19.42
CA GLU A 21 -5.35 5.86 18.77
C GLU A 21 -4.26 5.96 17.69
N HIS A 22 -3.48 4.90 17.54
CA HIS A 22 -2.42 4.83 16.54
C HIS A 22 -2.95 4.33 15.21
N LEU A 23 -2.43 4.90 14.11
CA LEU A 23 -2.70 4.49 12.73
C LEU A 23 -1.38 4.31 11.97
N LEU A 24 -1.02 3.07 11.67
CA LEU A 24 0.12 2.74 10.81
C LEU A 24 -0.30 2.85 9.34
N GLN A 25 0.41 3.68 8.57
CA GLN A 25 0.24 3.84 7.13
C GLN A 25 1.38 3.13 6.38
N ILE A 26 1.03 2.26 5.42
CA ILE A 26 1.99 1.44 4.65
C ILE A 26 1.82 1.75 3.17
N GLY A 27 2.83 2.43 2.61
CA GLY A 27 2.81 2.89 1.23
C GLY A 27 3.03 1.79 0.18
N GLY A 28 2.63 2.08 -1.06
CA GLY A 28 2.80 1.23 -2.23
C GLY A 28 4.23 1.22 -2.79
N ALA A 29 4.42 0.40 -3.82
CA ALA A 29 5.72 0.22 -4.47
C ALA A 29 6.29 1.53 -5.04
N GLY A 30 7.47 1.92 -4.59
CA GLY A 30 8.18 3.12 -5.05
C GLY A 30 7.78 4.44 -4.39
N PHE A 31 6.71 4.48 -3.56
CA PHE A 31 6.14 5.73 -3.06
C PHE A 31 6.50 6.06 -1.60
N ALA A 32 6.88 5.10 -0.79
CA ALA A 32 7.20 5.33 0.62
C ALA A 32 6.02 5.97 1.40
N HIS A 33 6.28 6.69 2.51
CA HIS A 33 5.23 7.43 3.25
C HIS A 33 4.53 8.50 2.40
N GLU A 34 5.18 9.06 1.38
CA GLU A 34 4.60 10.06 0.49
C GLU A 34 3.31 9.56 -0.24
N ASN A 35 3.06 8.26 -0.25
CA ASN A 35 1.82 7.68 -0.79
C ASN A 35 0.56 8.23 -0.11
N PHE A 36 0.66 8.56 1.17
CA PHE A 36 -0.43 9.10 1.97
C PHE A 36 -0.44 10.64 2.04
N GLY A 37 0.49 11.33 1.34
CA GLY A 37 0.66 12.78 1.41
C GLY A 37 -0.62 13.58 1.12
N PHE A 38 -1.54 13.01 0.32
CA PHE A 38 -2.84 13.65 0.01
C PHE A 38 -3.84 13.56 1.16
N VAL A 39 -3.69 12.61 2.09
CA VAL A 39 -4.68 12.34 3.13
C VAL A 39 -4.13 12.38 4.57
N THR A 40 -2.82 12.30 4.80
CA THR A 40 -2.24 12.28 6.15
C THR A 40 -2.70 13.48 6.98
N HIS A 41 -2.76 14.68 6.40
CA HIS A 41 -3.22 15.88 7.10
C HIS A 41 -4.70 15.81 7.54
N LEU A 42 -5.53 14.97 6.89
CA LEU A 42 -6.91 14.69 7.28
C LEU A 42 -6.98 13.64 8.39
N MET A 43 -5.96 12.78 8.52
CA MET A 43 -5.88 11.73 9.55
C MET A 43 -5.33 12.24 10.87
N THR A 44 -4.34 13.13 10.84
CA THR A 44 -3.62 13.62 12.04
C THR A 44 -4.48 14.29 13.11
N PRO A 45 -5.63 14.92 12.82
CA PRO A 45 -6.55 15.37 13.87
C PRO A 45 -7.22 14.23 14.66
N HIS A 46 -7.34 13.05 14.07
CA HIS A 46 -8.07 11.90 14.60
C HIS A 46 -7.17 10.84 15.23
N PHE A 47 -5.96 10.64 14.65
CA PHE A 47 -5.04 9.57 15.01
C PHE A 47 -3.64 10.09 15.32
N LYS A 48 -2.88 9.28 16.07
CA LYS A 48 -1.42 9.31 16.05
C LYS A 48 -0.95 8.49 14.86
N VAL A 49 -0.65 9.17 13.78
CA VAL A 49 -0.20 8.54 12.53
C VAL A 49 1.24 8.07 12.69
N ILE A 50 1.48 6.80 12.36
CA ILE A 50 2.80 6.19 12.25
C ILE A 50 3.09 6.11 10.75
N GLU A 51 3.95 6.98 10.27
CA GLU A 51 4.53 6.89 8.94
C GLU A 51 5.81 6.08 9.00
N THR A 52 5.99 5.15 8.10
CA THR A 52 7.22 4.38 7.97
C THR A 52 7.56 4.16 6.50
N ASP A 53 8.85 4.21 6.21
CA ASP A 53 9.35 3.80 4.91
C ASP A 53 9.79 2.35 5.00
N LEU A 54 9.16 1.49 4.21
CA LEU A 54 9.56 0.09 4.15
C LEU A 54 11.05 -0.04 3.76
N ARG A 55 11.70 -1.10 4.22
CA ARG A 55 13.05 -1.45 3.77
C ARG A 55 13.17 -1.32 2.26
N GLY A 56 14.13 -0.55 1.79
CA GLY A 56 14.34 -0.27 0.37
C GLY A 56 13.77 1.06 -0.12
N TYR A 57 12.96 1.77 0.69
CA TYR A 57 12.25 2.96 0.25
C TYR A 57 12.56 4.19 1.12
N GLY A 58 12.35 5.37 0.51
CA GLY A 58 12.35 6.65 1.20
C GLY A 58 13.60 6.90 2.03
N ASN A 59 13.39 7.17 3.30
CA ASN A 59 14.44 7.44 4.29
C ASN A 59 15.05 6.16 4.90
N SER A 60 14.45 4.97 4.65
CA SER A 60 15.01 3.70 5.06
C SER A 60 16.18 3.27 4.18
N GLU A 61 17.08 2.45 4.73
CA GLU A 61 18.17 1.90 3.96
C GLU A 61 17.70 0.97 2.84
N ARG A 62 18.48 0.91 1.75
CA ARG A 62 18.13 0.25 0.48
C ARG A 62 19.09 -0.88 0.14
N PRO A 63 19.17 -1.96 0.96
CA PRO A 63 20.08 -3.07 0.67
C PRO A 63 19.66 -3.83 -0.58
N GLU A 64 20.63 -4.26 -1.37
CA GLU A 64 20.39 -5.20 -2.46
C GLU A 64 20.22 -6.61 -1.90
N GLN A 65 18.99 -7.08 -1.89
CA GLN A 65 18.63 -8.39 -1.34
C GLN A 65 17.34 -8.92 -1.98
N LYS A 66 16.95 -10.13 -1.62
CA LYS A 66 15.63 -10.64 -1.97
C LYS A 66 14.58 -9.97 -1.07
N TYR A 67 13.56 -9.41 -1.68
CA TYR A 67 12.42 -8.81 -0.99
C TYR A 67 11.22 -9.78 -0.96
N SER A 68 10.37 -9.65 0.06
CA SER A 68 9.11 -10.40 0.19
C SER A 68 8.13 -9.66 1.09
N MET A 69 6.85 -9.96 0.97
CA MET A 69 5.81 -9.39 1.85
C MET A 69 6.06 -9.77 3.32
N ASP A 70 6.57 -10.97 3.57
CA ASP A 70 6.93 -11.46 4.91
C ASP A 70 8.07 -10.66 5.54
N LEU A 71 9.11 -10.34 4.77
CA LEU A 71 10.23 -9.54 5.23
C LEU A 71 9.74 -8.15 5.70
N TRP A 72 8.95 -7.47 4.88
CA TRP A 72 8.40 -6.17 5.23
C TRP A 72 7.42 -6.24 6.42
N ALA A 73 6.63 -7.32 6.52
CA ALA A 73 5.75 -7.54 7.66
C ALA A 73 6.52 -7.69 8.97
N ASP A 74 7.64 -8.42 8.96
CA ASP A 74 8.50 -8.58 10.14
C ASP A 74 9.23 -7.26 10.48
N ASP A 75 9.63 -6.46 9.50
CA ASP A 75 10.16 -5.10 9.71
C ASP A 75 9.13 -4.19 10.39
N LEU A 76 7.86 -4.22 9.98
CA LEU A 76 6.79 -3.42 10.61
C LEU A 76 6.60 -3.78 12.08
N LYS A 77 6.65 -5.08 12.41
CA LYS A 77 6.63 -5.52 13.82
C LYS A 77 7.76 -4.87 14.61
N ALA A 78 8.99 -4.92 14.08
CA ALA A 78 10.14 -4.34 14.77
C ALA A 78 10.06 -2.81 14.91
N VAL A 79 9.49 -2.11 13.92
CA VAL A 79 9.19 -0.67 14.01
C VAL A 79 8.20 -0.38 15.15
N LEU A 80 7.10 -1.13 15.25
CA LEU A 80 6.12 -0.95 16.32
C LEU A 80 6.71 -1.26 17.70
N ASP A 81 7.51 -2.32 17.82
CA ASP A 81 8.24 -2.64 19.06
C ASP A 81 9.16 -1.50 19.49
N ALA A 82 9.94 -0.96 18.55
CA ALA A 82 10.85 0.16 18.81
C ALA A 82 10.10 1.46 19.19
N ALA A 83 8.92 1.66 18.62
CA ALA A 83 8.04 2.78 18.97
C ALA A 83 7.28 2.58 20.30
N GLY A 84 7.35 1.38 20.91
CA GLY A 84 6.61 1.03 22.12
C GLY A 84 5.11 0.87 21.89
N ILE A 85 4.70 0.53 20.65
CA ILE A 85 3.29 0.42 20.24
C ILE A 85 2.93 -1.06 20.12
N SER A 86 2.09 -1.53 21.02
CA SER A 86 1.67 -2.93 21.07
C SER A 86 0.42 -3.24 20.23
N LYS A 87 -0.33 -2.20 19.82
CA LYS A 87 -1.54 -2.34 19.00
C LYS A 87 -1.84 -1.05 18.26
N THR A 88 -2.23 -1.17 16.98
CA THR A 88 -2.51 -0.02 16.10
C THR A 88 -3.56 -0.37 15.06
N HIS A 89 -4.28 0.63 14.56
CA HIS A 89 -4.96 0.50 13.27
C HIS A 89 -3.93 0.43 12.15
N VAL A 90 -4.23 -0.29 11.09
CA VAL A 90 -3.32 -0.46 9.95
C VAL A 90 -4.05 -0.12 8.65
N HIS A 91 -3.46 0.77 7.86
CA HIS A 91 -3.92 1.11 6.52
C HIS A 91 -2.77 0.89 5.52
N GLY A 92 -2.88 -0.15 4.71
CA GLY A 92 -1.93 -0.43 3.64
C GLY A 92 -2.56 -0.24 2.28
N THR A 93 -1.88 0.49 1.37
CA THR A 93 -2.35 0.71 0.00
C THR A 93 -1.44 0.01 -1.01
N SER A 94 -2.03 -0.62 -2.06
CA SER A 94 -1.30 -1.28 -3.14
C SER A 94 -0.37 -2.38 -2.61
N MET A 95 0.94 -2.34 -2.91
CA MET A 95 1.93 -3.21 -2.30
C MET A 95 1.88 -3.13 -0.76
N GLY A 96 1.66 -1.94 -0.19
CA GLY A 96 1.45 -1.77 1.25
C GLY A 96 0.23 -2.53 1.77
N GLY A 97 -0.83 -2.67 0.98
CA GLY A 97 -1.98 -3.52 1.28
C GLY A 97 -1.63 -5.02 1.26
N MET A 98 -0.73 -5.42 0.36
CA MET A 98 -0.20 -6.79 0.33
C MET A 98 0.67 -7.08 1.56
N VAL A 99 1.53 -6.13 1.95
CA VAL A 99 2.35 -6.20 3.17
C VAL A 99 1.45 -6.21 4.41
N ALA A 100 0.41 -5.37 4.45
CA ALA A 100 -0.56 -5.34 5.56
C ALA A 100 -1.30 -6.67 5.73
N LEU A 101 -1.67 -7.34 4.62
CA LEU A 101 -2.27 -8.67 4.68
C LEU A 101 -1.29 -9.72 5.22
N ALA A 102 -0.02 -9.68 4.79
CA ALA A 102 1.02 -10.53 5.36
C ALA A 102 1.25 -10.25 6.85
N PHE A 103 1.28 -8.96 7.23
CA PHE A 103 1.42 -8.53 8.62
C PHE A 103 0.26 -9.04 9.48
N ALA A 104 -0.98 -8.92 9.01
CA ALA A 104 -2.17 -9.40 9.71
C ALA A 104 -2.18 -10.93 9.88
N GLY A 105 -1.66 -11.67 8.91
CA GLY A 105 -1.57 -13.12 9.00
C GLY A 105 -0.41 -13.65 9.85
N ARG A 106 0.64 -12.83 10.09
CA ARG A 106 1.85 -13.18 10.84
C ARG A 106 1.85 -12.64 12.27
N HIS A 107 1.34 -11.42 12.46
CA HIS A 107 1.39 -10.66 13.71
C HIS A 107 0.02 -10.06 14.05
N PRO A 108 -1.07 -10.88 14.10
CA PRO A 108 -2.44 -10.40 14.29
C PRO A 108 -2.63 -9.63 15.61
N GLU A 109 -1.80 -9.89 16.62
CA GLU A 109 -1.85 -9.26 17.94
C GLU A 109 -1.55 -7.75 17.91
N TYR A 110 -0.85 -7.26 16.89
CA TYR A 110 -0.52 -5.84 16.73
C TYR A 110 -1.64 -5.03 16.08
N ILE A 111 -2.65 -5.67 15.50
CA ILE A 111 -3.66 -4.99 14.69
C ILE A 111 -4.98 -4.86 15.45
N ASP A 112 -5.47 -3.63 15.55
CA ASP A 112 -6.82 -3.35 16.07
C ASP A 112 -7.85 -3.48 14.94
N ARG A 113 -7.76 -2.62 13.92
CA ARG A 113 -8.56 -2.64 12.70
C ARG A 113 -7.65 -2.54 11.49
N LEU A 114 -8.06 -3.14 10.40
CA LEU A 114 -7.27 -3.25 9.16
C LEU A 114 -8.01 -2.66 7.98
N ILE A 115 -7.33 -1.80 7.20
CA ILE A 115 -7.76 -1.42 5.85
C ILE A 115 -6.75 -1.98 4.85
N LEU A 116 -7.25 -2.76 3.91
CA LEU A 116 -6.54 -3.23 2.74
C LEU A 116 -7.08 -2.42 1.54
N ASP A 117 -6.29 -1.44 1.09
CA ASP A 117 -6.68 -0.52 0.05
C ASP A 117 -6.01 -0.89 -1.28
N CYS A 118 -6.83 -1.12 -2.30
CA CYS A 118 -6.40 -1.63 -3.61
C CYS A 118 -5.47 -2.86 -3.49
N PRO A 119 -5.87 -3.89 -2.72
CA PRO A 119 -5.00 -5.02 -2.40
C PRO A 119 -5.05 -6.11 -3.47
N MET A 120 -4.05 -6.99 -3.45
CA MET A 120 -4.07 -8.27 -4.14
C MET A 120 -3.42 -9.34 -3.24
N ALA A 121 -4.04 -10.51 -3.11
CA ALA A 121 -3.47 -11.60 -2.32
C ALA A 121 -2.62 -12.56 -3.17
N LYS A 122 -2.84 -12.59 -4.47
CA LYS A 122 -2.04 -13.36 -5.43
C LYS A 122 -2.13 -12.73 -6.81
N SER A 123 -0.98 -12.48 -7.43
CA SER A 123 -0.94 -11.99 -8.81
C SER A 123 -1.48 -13.02 -9.79
N ASP A 124 -2.36 -12.57 -10.68
CA ASP A 124 -2.70 -13.31 -11.90
C ASP A 124 -1.68 -13.08 -13.00
N TYR A 125 -1.92 -13.62 -14.19
CA TYR A 125 -1.01 -13.45 -15.32
C TYR A 125 -0.92 -11.98 -15.79
N MET A 126 -2.03 -11.23 -15.77
CA MET A 126 -2.05 -9.82 -16.18
C MET A 126 -1.23 -8.96 -15.21
N ALA A 127 -1.45 -9.10 -13.91
CA ALA A 127 -0.66 -8.42 -12.89
C ALA A 127 0.83 -8.77 -13.00
N SER A 128 1.16 -10.05 -13.23
CA SER A 128 2.54 -10.50 -13.44
C SER A 128 3.19 -9.81 -14.65
N CYS A 129 2.46 -9.62 -15.76
CA CYS A 129 2.95 -8.85 -16.91
C CYS A 129 3.23 -7.38 -16.55
N HIS A 130 2.39 -6.75 -15.71
CA HIS A 130 2.64 -5.37 -15.25
C HIS A 130 3.93 -5.27 -14.45
N TRP A 131 4.15 -6.19 -13.51
CA TRP A 131 5.37 -6.21 -12.71
C TRP A 131 6.63 -6.42 -13.56
N ASP A 132 6.57 -7.32 -14.55
CA ASP A 132 7.68 -7.55 -15.48
C ASP A 132 7.97 -6.33 -16.35
N VAL A 133 6.94 -5.63 -16.84
CA VAL A 133 7.10 -4.38 -17.62
C VAL A 133 7.69 -3.27 -16.77
N TRP A 134 7.21 -3.10 -15.52
CA TRP A 134 7.74 -2.10 -14.61
C TRP A 134 9.21 -2.34 -14.28
N ALA A 135 9.58 -3.58 -13.99
CA ALA A 135 10.96 -3.96 -13.75
C ALA A 135 11.86 -3.65 -14.98
N ALA A 136 11.43 -4.06 -16.16
CA ALA A 136 12.17 -3.82 -17.39
C ALA A 136 12.32 -2.32 -17.72
N LEU A 137 11.29 -1.51 -17.48
CA LEU A 137 11.36 -0.05 -17.67
C LEU A 137 12.30 0.60 -16.65
N ALA A 138 12.28 0.17 -15.41
CA ALA A 138 13.18 0.65 -14.38
C ALA A 138 14.65 0.33 -14.72
N GLU A 139 14.94 -0.88 -15.17
CA GLU A 139 16.28 -1.28 -15.63
C GLU A 139 16.75 -0.49 -16.85
N ALA A 140 15.86 -0.23 -17.82
CA ALA A 140 16.20 0.46 -19.05
C ALA A 140 16.34 1.99 -18.89
N GLN A 141 15.58 2.61 -18.00
CA GLN A 141 15.45 4.07 -17.92
C GLN A 141 15.87 4.66 -16.56
N GLY A 142 16.09 3.83 -15.54
CA GLY A 142 16.22 4.27 -14.14
C GLY A 142 14.89 4.67 -13.51
N MET A 143 14.90 4.94 -12.20
CA MET A 143 13.69 5.31 -11.46
C MET A 143 13.10 6.66 -11.87
N GLY A 144 13.91 7.58 -12.38
CA GLY A 144 13.47 8.86 -12.96
C GLY A 144 13.02 8.76 -14.42
N GLY A 145 12.83 7.56 -14.97
CA GLY A 145 12.40 7.34 -16.35
C GLY A 145 10.95 7.77 -16.59
N ARG A 146 10.71 8.69 -17.55
CA ARG A 146 9.34 9.15 -17.86
C ARG A 146 8.46 8.00 -18.37
N GLY A 147 9.01 7.05 -19.13
CA GLY A 147 8.25 5.90 -19.62
C GLY A 147 7.75 4.99 -18.48
N LEU A 148 8.57 4.79 -17.43
CA LEU A 148 8.15 4.08 -16.24
C LEU A 148 7.01 4.84 -15.52
N ALA A 149 7.17 6.15 -15.33
CA ALA A 149 6.14 6.97 -14.68
C ALA A 149 4.82 6.99 -15.47
N GLN A 150 4.88 7.07 -16.81
CA GLN A 150 3.70 7.01 -17.68
C GLN A 150 3.00 5.64 -17.62
N GLU A 151 3.77 4.57 -17.63
CA GLU A 151 3.20 3.21 -17.51
C GLU A 151 2.51 3.02 -16.16
N ILE A 152 3.14 3.43 -15.06
CA ILE A 152 2.52 3.41 -13.72
C ILE A 152 1.25 4.27 -13.70
N ALA A 153 1.31 5.51 -14.16
CA ALA A 153 0.14 6.41 -14.21
C ALA A 153 -1.01 5.79 -14.99
N SER A 154 -0.73 5.19 -16.16
CA SER A 154 -1.74 4.59 -17.04
C SER A 154 -2.45 3.37 -16.43
N LYS A 155 -1.84 2.72 -15.44
CA LYS A 155 -2.40 1.57 -14.73
C LYS A 155 -3.04 1.94 -13.39
N CYS A 156 -2.53 3.00 -12.77
CA CYS A 156 -2.94 3.40 -11.42
C CYS A 156 -4.04 4.46 -11.39
N LEU A 157 -4.13 5.31 -12.41
CA LEU A 157 -5.10 6.41 -12.44
C LEU A 157 -6.29 6.08 -13.32
N SER A 158 -7.46 6.57 -12.95
CA SER A 158 -8.65 6.47 -13.78
C SER A 158 -8.46 7.25 -15.09
N ARG A 159 -9.15 6.80 -16.14
CA ARG A 159 -9.13 7.51 -17.41
C ARG A 159 -9.63 8.95 -17.27
N ALA A 160 -10.68 9.15 -16.47
CA ALA A 160 -11.28 10.46 -16.24
C ALA A 160 -10.27 11.43 -15.60
N PHE A 161 -9.44 10.96 -14.67
CA PHE A 161 -8.40 11.76 -14.03
C PHE A 161 -7.24 12.05 -15.02
N LEU A 162 -6.76 11.04 -15.74
CA LEU A 162 -5.64 11.20 -16.69
C LEU A 162 -5.95 12.14 -17.85
N ASP A 163 -7.18 12.19 -18.32
CA ASP A 163 -7.60 13.08 -19.41
C ASP A 163 -7.78 14.56 -18.96
N THR A 164 -7.29 14.92 -17.76
CA THR A 164 -7.25 16.28 -17.23
C THR A 164 -5.83 16.87 -17.26
N PRO A 165 -5.67 18.21 -17.17
CA PRO A 165 -4.36 18.83 -16.98
C PRO A 165 -3.60 18.29 -15.76
N ALA A 166 -4.31 17.97 -14.67
CA ALA A 166 -3.74 17.37 -13.46
C ALA A 166 -3.14 15.98 -13.74
N GLY A 167 -3.68 15.22 -14.69
CA GLY A 167 -3.16 13.91 -15.07
C GLY A 167 -1.74 13.97 -15.64
N ASP A 168 -1.43 14.92 -16.53
CA ASP A 168 -0.05 15.07 -17.08
C ASP A 168 0.91 15.58 -16.00
N GLU A 169 0.48 16.50 -15.14
CA GLU A 169 1.27 16.96 -13.99
C GLU A 169 1.58 15.81 -13.03
N THR A 170 0.61 14.93 -12.78
CA THR A 170 0.76 13.76 -11.90
C THR A 170 1.82 12.78 -12.42
N VAL A 171 1.96 12.61 -13.75
CA VAL A 171 3.06 11.79 -14.30
C VAL A 171 4.42 12.35 -13.87
N GLY A 172 4.59 13.69 -13.87
CA GLY A 172 5.80 14.34 -13.38
C GLY A 172 6.02 14.15 -11.88
N VAL A 173 4.95 14.18 -11.09
CA VAL A 173 5.01 13.90 -9.64
C VAL A 173 5.43 12.45 -9.39
N ILE A 174 4.81 11.48 -10.07
CA ILE A 174 5.17 10.04 -9.98
C ILE A 174 6.66 9.87 -10.32
N GLN A 175 7.13 10.44 -11.42
CA GLN A 175 8.52 10.38 -11.83
C GLN A 175 9.46 10.86 -10.72
N GLY A 176 9.20 12.04 -10.15
CA GLY A 176 10.02 12.62 -9.09
C GLY A 176 9.98 11.82 -7.77
N VAL A 177 8.82 11.27 -7.42
CA VAL A 177 8.65 10.41 -6.23
C VAL A 177 9.47 9.12 -6.38
N LEU A 178 9.35 8.42 -7.49
CA LEU A 178 10.11 7.20 -7.76
C LEU A 178 11.62 7.43 -7.70
N GLU A 179 12.10 8.52 -8.32
CA GLU A 179 13.52 8.86 -8.36
C GLU A 179 14.10 9.11 -6.96
N ARG A 180 13.33 9.78 -6.08
CA ARG A 180 13.76 10.07 -4.71
C ARG A 180 13.71 8.84 -3.80
N ASN A 181 12.64 8.06 -3.92
CA ASN A 181 12.26 7.09 -2.90
C ASN A 181 12.74 5.67 -3.18
N CYS A 182 13.22 5.36 -4.38
CA CYS A 182 13.58 3.99 -4.71
C CYS A 182 14.81 3.90 -5.60
N SER A 183 15.55 2.80 -5.48
CA SER A 183 16.60 2.42 -6.43
C SER A 183 16.12 1.32 -7.37
N VAL A 184 16.75 1.21 -8.56
CA VAL A 184 16.37 0.18 -9.55
C VAL A 184 16.43 -1.23 -8.97
N PRO A 185 17.48 -1.68 -8.25
CA PRO A 185 17.51 -3.04 -7.69
C PRO A 185 16.39 -3.30 -6.69
N VAL A 186 16.03 -2.32 -5.86
CA VAL A 186 14.93 -2.43 -4.91
C VAL A 186 13.59 -2.55 -5.62
N PHE A 187 13.33 -1.69 -6.60
CA PHE A 187 12.06 -1.68 -7.33
C PHE A 187 11.86 -2.99 -8.12
N VAL A 188 12.90 -3.47 -8.78
CA VAL A 188 12.89 -4.78 -9.46
C VAL A 188 12.64 -5.91 -8.44
N GLY A 189 13.29 -5.85 -7.27
CA GLY A 189 13.07 -6.78 -6.17
C GLY A 189 11.62 -6.78 -5.68
N ALA A 190 10.98 -5.61 -5.61
CA ALA A 190 9.57 -5.47 -5.24
C ALA A 190 8.63 -6.00 -6.31
N CYS A 191 8.89 -5.71 -7.58
CA CYS A 191 8.13 -6.28 -8.71
C CYS A 191 8.18 -7.82 -8.67
N ASN A 192 9.36 -8.40 -8.45
CA ASN A 192 9.51 -9.85 -8.29
C ASN A 192 8.74 -10.37 -7.08
N ALA A 193 8.80 -9.68 -5.93
CA ALA A 193 8.07 -10.07 -4.73
C ALA A 193 6.55 -10.07 -4.95
N MET A 194 6.01 -9.05 -5.64
CA MET A 194 4.59 -8.97 -5.99
C MET A 194 4.18 -10.05 -7.00
N ARG A 195 5.05 -10.34 -8.00
CA ARG A 195 4.78 -11.41 -8.97
C ARG A 195 4.71 -12.79 -8.32
N ASP A 196 5.63 -13.08 -7.41
CA ASP A 196 5.86 -14.42 -6.86
C ASP A 196 5.05 -14.69 -5.59
N MET A 197 4.35 -13.69 -5.03
CA MET A 197 3.61 -13.83 -3.77
C MET A 197 2.38 -14.73 -3.90
N ASP A 198 2.08 -15.45 -2.81
CA ASP A 198 0.78 -16.06 -2.55
C ASP A 198 0.40 -15.82 -1.08
N LEU A 199 -0.43 -14.80 -0.85
CA LEU A 199 -0.87 -14.37 0.47
C LEU A 199 -2.23 -14.98 0.87
N ARG A 200 -2.81 -15.82 0.04
CA ARG A 200 -4.10 -16.48 0.31
C ARG A 200 -4.12 -17.22 1.65
N PRO A 201 -3.03 -17.91 2.06
CA PRO A 201 -3.00 -18.56 3.38
C PRO A 201 -3.06 -17.59 4.57
N TYR A 202 -2.75 -16.30 4.36
CA TYR A 202 -2.84 -15.28 5.42
C TYR A 202 -4.26 -14.76 5.61
N ALA A 203 -5.07 -14.65 4.55
CA ALA A 203 -6.46 -14.17 4.65
C ALA A 203 -7.27 -14.94 5.71
N ALA A 204 -7.13 -16.26 5.74
CA ALA A 204 -7.79 -17.12 6.74
C ALA A 204 -7.29 -16.92 8.20
N LYS A 205 -6.17 -16.22 8.40
CA LYS A 205 -5.57 -15.98 9.72
C LYS A 205 -5.85 -14.56 10.23
N VAL A 206 -6.44 -13.71 9.40
CA VAL A 206 -6.81 -12.34 9.82
C VAL A 206 -7.90 -12.42 10.88
N THR A 207 -7.62 -11.83 12.04
CA THR A 207 -8.57 -11.78 13.17
C THR A 207 -9.10 -10.37 13.43
N ALA A 208 -8.44 -9.35 12.88
CA ALA A 208 -8.85 -7.96 12.99
C ALA A 208 -10.12 -7.70 12.15
N GLU A 209 -10.99 -6.82 12.63
CA GLU A 209 -12.02 -6.25 11.78
C GLU A 209 -11.35 -5.63 10.56
N THR A 210 -11.82 -5.96 9.35
CA THR A 210 -11.15 -5.60 8.10
C THR A 210 -12.09 -4.89 7.14
N LEU A 211 -11.61 -3.80 6.55
CA LEU A 211 -12.19 -3.18 5.36
C LEU A 211 -11.30 -3.48 4.16
N VAL A 212 -11.89 -4.00 3.11
CA VAL A 212 -11.27 -4.07 1.79
C VAL A 212 -11.82 -2.91 0.95
N MET A 213 -10.97 -2.00 0.53
CA MET A 213 -11.32 -0.82 -0.26
C MET A 213 -10.65 -0.90 -1.64
N VAL A 214 -11.35 -0.50 -2.70
CA VAL A 214 -10.81 -0.59 -4.07
C VAL A 214 -11.51 0.41 -4.99
N GLY A 215 -10.78 0.98 -5.95
CA GLY A 215 -11.36 1.82 -6.99
C GLY A 215 -12.17 1.00 -8.01
N SER A 216 -13.31 1.51 -8.47
CA SER A 216 -14.14 0.80 -9.47
C SER A 216 -13.46 0.67 -10.83
N GLU A 217 -12.47 1.55 -11.13
CA GLU A 217 -11.69 1.54 -12.38
C GLU A 217 -10.24 1.02 -12.16
N ASP A 218 -9.96 0.40 -11.00
CA ASP A 218 -8.63 -0.17 -10.74
C ASP A 218 -8.34 -1.33 -11.71
N CYS A 219 -7.42 -1.09 -12.64
CA CYS A 219 -6.99 -2.10 -13.60
C CYS A 219 -5.64 -2.75 -13.24
N LEU A 220 -4.98 -2.27 -12.17
CA LEU A 220 -3.71 -2.83 -11.72
C LEU A 220 -3.91 -4.00 -10.74
N THR A 221 -4.73 -3.77 -9.71
CA THR A 221 -5.15 -4.76 -8.72
C THR A 221 -6.69 -4.79 -8.67
N PRO A 222 -7.34 -5.33 -9.70
CA PRO A 222 -8.76 -5.14 -9.92
C PRO A 222 -9.62 -5.79 -8.83
N ILE A 223 -10.89 -5.38 -8.79
CA ILE A 223 -11.91 -6.00 -7.93
C ILE A 223 -11.89 -7.52 -8.13
N ASP A 224 -11.99 -7.95 -9.38
CA ASP A 224 -11.99 -9.36 -9.76
C ASP A 224 -10.73 -9.67 -10.59
N ALA A 225 -9.79 -10.40 -10.00
CA ALA A 225 -8.61 -10.89 -10.69
C ALA A 225 -8.95 -12.08 -11.60
N GLY A 226 -8.02 -12.42 -12.51
CA GLY A 226 -8.14 -13.61 -13.36
C GLY A 226 -8.15 -14.92 -12.54
N PRO A 227 -8.41 -16.06 -13.23
CA PRO A 227 -8.72 -17.35 -12.56
C PRO A 227 -7.67 -17.84 -11.56
N ASP A 228 -6.40 -17.50 -11.78
CA ASP A 228 -5.28 -17.89 -10.91
C ASP A 228 -4.90 -16.82 -9.87
N GLY A 229 -5.55 -15.64 -9.94
CA GLY A 229 -5.31 -14.51 -9.04
C GLY A 229 -6.25 -14.45 -7.85
N ALA A 230 -5.99 -13.52 -6.95
CA ALA A 230 -6.84 -13.21 -5.81
C ALA A 230 -6.89 -11.70 -5.60
N GLY A 231 -7.88 -11.03 -6.22
CA GLY A 231 -8.13 -9.59 -6.14
C GLY A 231 -8.92 -9.21 -4.88
N ALA A 232 -9.41 -7.97 -4.85
CA ALA A 232 -10.08 -7.39 -3.70
C ALA A 232 -11.34 -8.18 -3.27
N ARG A 233 -12.20 -8.60 -4.21
CA ARG A 233 -13.38 -9.41 -3.90
C ARG A 233 -13.00 -10.75 -3.29
N TRP A 234 -12.01 -11.46 -3.85
CA TRP A 234 -11.53 -12.70 -3.27
C TRP A 234 -11.06 -12.51 -1.81
N ILE A 235 -10.32 -11.42 -1.54
CA ILE A 235 -9.86 -11.11 -0.18
C ILE A 235 -11.05 -10.90 0.76
N HIS A 236 -12.02 -10.09 0.34
CA HIS A 236 -13.26 -9.86 1.11
C HIS A 236 -13.99 -11.17 1.42
N GLU A 237 -14.20 -12.02 0.43
CA GLU A 237 -14.90 -13.31 0.60
C GLU A 237 -14.13 -14.31 1.50
N ASN A 238 -12.81 -14.15 1.66
CA ASN A 238 -11.96 -15.05 2.45
C ASN A 238 -11.48 -14.46 3.79
N ILE A 239 -11.89 -13.24 4.13
CA ILE A 239 -11.73 -12.66 5.48
C ILE A 239 -13.13 -12.54 6.11
N PRO A 240 -13.50 -13.46 7.03
CA PRO A 240 -14.85 -13.49 7.60
C PRO A 240 -15.22 -12.17 8.29
N GLY A 241 -16.39 -11.62 7.94
CA GLY A 241 -16.91 -10.40 8.53
C GLY A 241 -16.26 -9.11 8.05
N SER A 242 -15.39 -9.17 7.04
CA SER A 242 -14.84 -7.94 6.44
C SER A 242 -15.93 -7.09 5.79
N GLN A 243 -15.68 -5.79 5.76
CA GLN A 243 -16.48 -4.84 4.99
C GLN A 243 -15.85 -4.68 3.60
N PHE A 244 -16.65 -4.27 2.62
CA PHE A 244 -16.19 -4.03 1.25
C PHE A 244 -16.67 -2.67 0.76
N TYR A 245 -15.74 -1.84 0.29
CA TYR A 245 -16.04 -0.49 -0.18
C TYR A 245 -15.46 -0.26 -1.56
N ILE A 246 -16.31 0.08 -2.53
CA ILE A 246 -15.90 0.47 -3.88
C ILE A 246 -15.90 1.99 -3.97
N VAL A 247 -14.74 2.57 -4.32
CA VAL A 247 -14.60 4.01 -4.60
C VAL A 247 -14.96 4.23 -6.07
N GLU A 248 -16.19 4.65 -6.31
CA GLU A 248 -16.72 4.80 -7.66
C GLU A 248 -15.96 5.87 -8.47
N GLY A 249 -15.62 5.54 -9.72
CA GLY A 249 -14.93 6.43 -10.65
C GLY A 249 -13.45 6.63 -10.35
N SER A 250 -12.87 5.90 -9.37
CA SER A 250 -11.45 5.95 -9.04
C SER A 250 -10.70 4.76 -9.62
N GLY A 251 -9.46 5.00 -10.00
CA GLY A 251 -8.50 3.95 -10.34
C GLY A 251 -7.86 3.33 -9.08
N HIS A 252 -6.61 2.91 -9.23
CA HIS A 252 -5.81 2.30 -8.15
C HIS A 252 -5.40 3.30 -7.05
N THR A 253 -5.36 4.58 -7.34
CA THR A 253 -4.89 5.64 -6.42
C THR A 253 -6.03 6.47 -5.87
N ASN A 254 -7.03 5.84 -5.27
CA ASN A 254 -8.21 6.52 -4.73
C ASN A 254 -7.87 7.62 -3.71
N LEU A 255 -6.80 7.44 -2.91
CA LEU A 255 -6.29 8.45 -1.97
C LEU A 255 -5.80 9.74 -2.65
N MET A 256 -5.42 9.66 -3.92
CA MET A 256 -5.00 10.80 -4.73
C MET A 256 -6.16 11.37 -5.56
N GLU A 257 -6.97 10.49 -6.15
CA GLU A 257 -8.05 10.90 -7.06
C GLU A 257 -9.26 11.46 -6.32
N GLN A 258 -9.56 10.92 -5.13
CA GLN A 258 -10.69 11.30 -4.29
C GLN A 258 -10.29 11.38 -2.81
N PRO A 259 -9.35 12.28 -2.44
CA PRO A 259 -8.73 12.29 -1.11
C PRO A 259 -9.73 12.53 0.03
N GLU A 260 -10.67 13.45 -0.11
CA GLU A 260 -11.65 13.76 0.93
C GLU A 260 -12.63 12.60 1.17
N LEU A 261 -13.13 11.96 0.09
CA LEU A 261 -14.01 10.80 0.20
C LEU A 261 -13.27 9.62 0.83
N SER A 262 -12.07 9.34 0.34
CA SER A 262 -11.26 8.23 0.85
C SER A 262 -10.90 8.43 2.32
N ALA A 263 -10.54 9.66 2.72
CA ALA A 263 -10.26 10.00 4.11
C ALA A 263 -11.49 9.85 5.01
N ASP A 264 -12.68 10.30 4.57
CA ASP A 264 -13.93 10.15 5.32
C ASP A 264 -14.24 8.67 5.58
N VAL A 265 -14.15 7.83 4.56
CA VAL A 265 -14.38 6.39 4.68
C VAL A 265 -13.40 5.74 5.66
N VAL A 266 -12.10 6.08 5.57
CA VAL A 266 -11.05 5.55 6.45
C VAL A 266 -11.30 5.97 7.89
N ILE A 267 -11.58 7.25 8.16
CA ILE A 267 -11.82 7.78 9.50
C ILE A 267 -13.06 7.11 10.13
N ARG A 268 -14.18 7.09 9.42
CA ARG A 268 -15.44 6.48 9.90
C ARG A 268 -15.29 5.00 10.18
N TYR A 269 -14.58 4.29 9.31
CA TYR A 269 -14.30 2.87 9.53
C TYR A 269 -13.48 2.63 10.82
N PHE A 270 -12.40 3.37 11.03
CA PHE A 270 -11.61 3.24 12.24
C PHE A 270 -12.35 3.70 13.51
N GLN A 271 -13.35 4.58 13.38
CA GLN A 271 -14.28 4.95 14.46
C GLN A 271 -15.37 3.90 14.72
N GLY A 272 -15.38 2.80 13.99
CA GLY A 272 -16.28 1.65 14.23
C GLY A 272 -17.57 1.67 13.41
N GLU A 273 -17.68 2.54 12.41
CA GLU A 273 -18.86 2.55 11.55
C GLU A 273 -18.82 1.43 10.51
N ASN A 274 -20.01 1.00 10.10
CA ASN A 274 -20.15 0.19 8.88
C ASN A 274 -20.16 1.13 7.67
N VAL A 275 -19.14 1.00 6.81
CA VAL A 275 -18.99 1.82 5.61
C VAL A 275 -19.22 1.05 4.31
N SER A 276 -19.52 -0.26 4.37
CA SER A 276 -19.74 -1.11 3.19
C SER A 276 -20.78 -0.48 2.23
N ASN A 277 -20.46 -0.51 0.94
CA ASN A 277 -21.34 -0.06 -0.14
C ASN A 277 -21.51 -1.08 -1.27
N ALA A 278 -20.94 -2.28 -1.12
CA ALA A 278 -21.02 -3.35 -2.10
C ALA A 278 -21.10 -4.73 -1.43
#